data_69309778ada4f424957840928b826572
#
_entry.id   69309778ada4f424957840928b826572
#
_cell.length_a   1.000
_cell.length_b   1.000
_cell.length_c   1.000
_cell.angle_alpha   90.00
_cell.angle_beta   90.00
_cell.angle_gamma   90.00
#
_symmetry.space_group_name_H-M   'P 1'
#
loop_
_entity.id
_entity.type
_entity.pdbx_description
1 polymer ?
#
loop_
_entity_poly.entity_id
_entity_poly.type
_entity_poly.pdbx_seq_one_letter_code
_entity_poly.pdbx_strand_id
1 'polypeptide(L)'
;YDIAKDISNSLAKVAVAGKINGQLRDLSVVIENDSNIEIIKKNDDEGIDIVRHSFAHLIGHAVKQLYPNAKMAIGPIIKNGFYYDIDCEESLSLDDLKTIEKKIKDLVSSNYDVVRKVVTAKEALSVFIERDEPYKQEIVKEIPDDEEIALYFHQEYVDMCLSLIHISEPTRLSGI
;
A
#
# COMPACT_ATOMS: atom_id res chain seq x y z
N TYR A 1 -16.16 -0.24 4.81
CA TYR A 1 -16.68 -0.78 3.54
C TYR A 1 -18.19 -0.96 3.56
N ASP A 2 -18.74 -1.59 4.58
CA ASP A 2 -20.16 -1.99 4.63
C ASP A 2 -21.12 -0.80 4.49
N ILE A 3 -20.78 0.33 5.09
CA ILE A 3 -21.55 1.58 4.93
C ILE A 3 -21.65 2.01 3.46
N ALA A 4 -20.53 1.97 2.72
CA ALA A 4 -20.55 2.30 1.30
C ALA A 4 -21.40 1.31 0.50
N LYS A 5 -21.39 0.04 0.89
CA LYS A 5 -22.19 -1.03 0.29
C LYS A 5 -23.67 -0.89 0.59
N ASP A 6 -24.02 -0.50 1.82
CA ASP A 6 -25.41 -0.25 2.22
C ASP A 6 -26.02 0.93 1.48
N ILE A 7 -25.21 1.98 1.19
CA ILE A 7 -25.65 3.10 0.36
C ILE A 7 -25.88 2.63 -1.09
N SER A 8 -24.88 2.00 -1.71
CA SER A 8 -25.02 1.37 -3.03
C SER A 8 -23.82 0.49 -3.40
N ASN A 9 -24.07 -0.55 -4.18
CA ASN A 9 -23.00 -1.40 -4.75
C ASN A 9 -22.06 -0.61 -5.67
N SER A 10 -22.52 0.43 -6.35
CA SER A 10 -21.70 1.27 -7.21
C SER A 10 -20.73 2.12 -6.39
N LEU A 11 -21.15 2.66 -5.24
CA LEU A 11 -20.31 3.41 -4.33
C LEU A 11 -19.24 2.49 -3.70
N ALA A 12 -19.62 1.30 -3.24
CA ALA A 12 -18.68 0.33 -2.68
C ALA A 12 -17.53 -0.04 -3.63
N LYS A 13 -17.82 -0.14 -4.94
CA LYS A 13 -16.82 -0.47 -5.97
C LYS A 13 -15.78 0.62 -6.19
N VAL A 14 -16.10 1.87 -5.91
CA VAL A 14 -15.20 3.02 -6.14
C VAL A 14 -14.65 3.60 -4.83
N ALA A 15 -15.15 3.17 -3.69
CA ALA A 15 -14.66 3.59 -2.38
C ALA A 15 -13.24 3.04 -2.12
N VAL A 16 -12.33 3.90 -1.70
CA VAL A 16 -10.93 3.55 -1.40
C VAL A 16 -10.54 3.86 0.04
N ALA A 17 -11.27 4.77 0.68
CA ALA A 17 -11.10 5.11 2.09
C ALA A 17 -12.38 5.76 2.64
N GLY A 18 -12.40 6.06 3.92
CA GLY A 18 -13.41 6.89 4.56
C GLY A 18 -12.78 7.99 5.43
N LYS A 19 -13.45 9.12 5.58
CA LYS A 19 -13.15 10.06 6.65
C LYS A 19 -14.15 9.84 7.78
N ILE A 20 -13.64 9.63 8.98
CA ILE A 20 -14.42 9.54 10.21
C ILE A 20 -14.11 10.78 11.03
N ASN A 21 -15.10 11.64 11.21
CA ASN A 21 -14.93 12.93 11.89
C ASN A 21 -13.77 13.78 11.32
N GLY A 22 -13.63 13.79 9.99
CA GLY A 22 -12.59 14.52 9.26
C GLY A 22 -11.22 13.81 9.21
N GLN A 23 -11.06 12.68 9.88
CA GLN A 23 -9.80 11.89 9.85
C GLN A 23 -9.91 10.76 8.85
N LEU A 24 -8.96 10.71 7.94
CA LEU A 24 -8.87 9.68 6.92
C LEU A 24 -8.56 8.30 7.54
N ARG A 25 -9.32 7.28 7.17
CA ARG A 25 -9.27 5.92 7.72
C ARG A 25 -9.42 4.87 6.62
N ASP A 26 -8.81 3.71 6.85
CA ASP A 26 -9.00 2.54 6.00
C ASP A 26 -10.45 2.03 6.04
N LEU A 27 -10.90 1.40 4.95
CA LEU A 27 -12.26 0.86 4.83
C LEU A 27 -12.54 -0.32 5.78
N SER A 28 -11.53 -0.93 6.37
CA SER A 28 -11.67 -2.02 7.35
C SER A 28 -11.92 -1.54 8.77
N VAL A 29 -11.75 -0.23 9.04
CA VAL A 29 -11.96 0.32 10.38
C VAL A 29 -13.40 0.16 10.84
N VAL A 30 -13.58 -0.38 12.05
CA VAL A 30 -14.89 -0.49 12.70
C VAL A 30 -15.25 0.84 13.34
N ILE A 31 -16.49 1.29 13.13
CA ILE A 31 -17.03 2.52 13.70
C ILE A 31 -17.92 2.14 14.87
N GLU A 32 -17.51 2.50 16.07
CA GLU A 32 -18.18 2.10 17.33
C GLU A 32 -19.11 3.17 17.88
N ASN A 33 -18.97 4.42 17.43
CA ASN A 33 -19.74 5.54 17.94
C ASN A 33 -20.34 6.35 16.80
N ASP A 34 -21.37 7.15 17.13
CA ASP A 34 -21.96 8.12 16.20
C ASP A 34 -20.88 9.02 15.60
N SER A 35 -20.78 9.04 14.29
CA SER A 35 -19.68 9.71 13.59
C SER A 35 -20.12 10.31 12.27
N ASN A 36 -19.52 11.43 11.90
CA ASN A 36 -19.63 11.95 10.55
C ASN A 36 -18.73 11.13 9.61
N ILE A 37 -19.34 10.60 8.54
CA ILE A 37 -18.62 9.74 7.60
C ILE A 37 -18.71 10.34 6.21
N GLU A 38 -17.54 10.46 5.57
CA GLU A 38 -17.39 10.80 4.17
C GLU A 38 -16.71 9.62 3.46
N ILE A 39 -17.26 9.18 2.34
CA ILE A 39 -16.67 8.10 1.53
C ILE A 39 -15.73 8.70 0.49
N ILE A 40 -14.46 8.35 0.54
CA ILE A 40 -13.45 8.79 -0.42
C ILE A 40 -13.43 7.81 -1.58
N LYS A 41 -13.64 8.34 -2.79
CA LYS A 41 -13.66 7.55 -4.02
C LYS A 41 -12.31 7.64 -4.74
N LYS A 42 -11.99 6.63 -5.53
CA LYS A 42 -10.72 6.55 -6.29
C LYS A 42 -10.44 7.73 -7.22
N ASN A 43 -11.45 8.50 -7.60
CA ASN A 43 -11.31 9.68 -8.48
C ASN A 43 -11.29 11.01 -7.71
N ASP A 44 -11.47 11.02 -6.41
CA ASP A 44 -11.31 12.19 -5.57
C ASP A 44 -9.82 12.47 -5.36
N ASP A 45 -9.39 13.71 -5.13
CA ASP A 45 -7.97 14.07 -5.02
C ASP A 45 -7.22 13.19 -4.00
N GLU A 46 -7.77 13.03 -2.80
CA GLU A 46 -7.21 12.15 -1.77
C GLU A 46 -7.28 10.66 -2.19
N GLY A 47 -8.32 10.27 -2.92
CA GLY A 47 -8.47 8.93 -3.46
C GLY A 47 -7.40 8.60 -4.49
N ILE A 48 -7.05 9.55 -5.35
CA ILE A 48 -5.96 9.40 -6.33
C ILE A 48 -4.62 9.17 -5.61
N ASP A 49 -4.35 9.89 -4.53
CA ASP A 49 -3.12 9.72 -3.77
C ASP A 49 -3.06 8.36 -3.07
N ILE A 50 -4.17 7.88 -2.53
CA ILE A 50 -4.28 6.53 -1.95
C ILE A 50 -4.01 5.47 -3.03
N VAL A 51 -4.61 5.61 -4.21
CA VAL A 51 -4.41 4.69 -5.33
C VAL A 51 -2.95 4.67 -5.77
N ARG A 52 -2.31 5.84 -5.94
CA ARG A 52 -0.89 5.95 -6.30
C ARG A 52 0.01 5.25 -5.28
N HIS A 53 -0.24 5.47 -4.00
CA HIS A 53 0.52 4.85 -2.92
C HIS A 53 0.37 3.32 -2.94
N SER A 54 -0.86 2.83 -3.02
CA SER A 54 -1.12 1.39 -3.10
C SER A 54 -0.50 0.76 -4.33
N PHE A 55 -0.44 1.51 -5.44
CA PHE A 55 0.21 1.04 -6.65
C PHE A 55 1.73 0.94 -6.50
N ALA A 56 2.36 1.84 -5.72
CA ALA A 56 3.78 1.74 -5.39
C ALA A 56 4.09 0.42 -4.65
N HIS A 57 3.29 0.05 -3.64
CA HIS A 57 3.47 -1.25 -2.96
C HIS A 57 3.27 -2.45 -3.89
N LEU A 58 2.32 -2.35 -4.82
CA LEU A 58 2.10 -3.40 -5.82
C LEU A 58 3.28 -3.56 -6.78
N ILE A 59 3.93 -2.45 -7.16
CA ILE A 59 5.20 -2.48 -7.91
C ILE A 59 6.29 -3.18 -7.08
N GLY A 60 6.43 -2.82 -5.81
CA GLY A 60 7.39 -3.46 -4.90
C GLY A 60 7.20 -4.97 -4.85
N HIS A 61 5.95 -5.43 -4.72
CA HIS A 61 5.61 -6.86 -4.75
C HIS A 61 5.99 -7.52 -6.09
N ALA A 62 5.62 -6.90 -7.21
CA ALA A 62 5.95 -7.43 -8.54
C ALA A 62 7.46 -7.53 -8.77
N VAL A 63 8.20 -6.49 -8.38
CA VAL A 63 9.67 -6.47 -8.49
C VAL A 63 10.30 -7.56 -7.64
N LYS A 64 9.89 -7.72 -6.37
CA LYS A 64 10.43 -8.77 -5.49
C LYS A 64 10.13 -10.18 -5.99
N GLN A 65 9.00 -10.41 -6.67
CA GLN A 65 8.73 -11.71 -7.30
C GLN A 65 9.58 -11.97 -8.53
N LEU A 66 9.93 -10.95 -9.31
CA LEU A 66 10.75 -11.07 -10.50
C LEU A 66 12.25 -11.03 -10.19
N TYR A 67 12.63 -10.21 -9.23
CA TYR A 67 14.01 -9.94 -8.81
C TYR A 67 14.14 -10.10 -7.28
N PRO A 68 14.23 -11.33 -6.76
CA PRO A 68 14.19 -11.58 -5.31
C PRO A 68 15.31 -10.86 -4.52
N ASN A 69 16.46 -10.63 -5.17
CA ASN A 69 17.61 -9.93 -4.56
C ASN A 69 17.46 -8.40 -4.56
N ALA A 70 16.53 -7.84 -5.34
CA ALA A 70 16.29 -6.40 -5.35
C ALA A 70 15.94 -5.90 -3.95
N LYS A 71 16.49 -4.75 -3.55
CA LYS A 71 16.18 -4.08 -2.28
C LYS A 71 15.29 -2.88 -2.55
N MET A 72 14.21 -2.82 -1.82
CA MET A 72 13.19 -1.77 -1.97
C MET A 72 13.50 -0.66 -0.97
N ALA A 73 13.75 0.56 -1.48
CA ALA A 73 13.98 1.72 -0.61
C ALA A 73 12.67 2.45 -0.32
N ILE A 74 12.41 3.55 -0.99
CA ILE A 74 11.21 4.38 -0.79
C ILE A 74 10.45 4.59 -2.09
N GLY A 75 9.13 4.74 -1.97
CA GLY A 75 8.22 5.00 -3.09
C GLY A 75 7.27 6.18 -2.80
N PRO A 76 7.77 7.43 -2.67
CA PRO A 76 6.93 8.56 -2.31
C PRO A 76 6.01 8.99 -3.46
N ILE A 77 4.81 9.46 -3.07
CA ILE A 77 3.88 10.09 -3.98
C ILE A 77 4.38 11.50 -4.31
N ILE A 78 4.23 11.89 -5.57
CA ILE A 78 4.51 13.23 -6.08
C ILE A 78 3.27 13.79 -6.78
N LYS A 79 3.27 15.09 -7.08
CA LYS A 79 2.11 15.81 -7.65
C LYS A 79 1.44 15.09 -8.82
N ASN A 80 2.21 14.47 -9.71
CA ASN A 80 1.68 13.84 -10.94
C ASN A 80 1.98 12.35 -11.03
N GLY A 81 2.20 11.67 -9.90
CA GLY A 81 2.52 10.24 -9.89
C GLY A 81 3.22 9.82 -8.61
N PHE A 82 4.17 8.94 -8.75
CA PHE A 82 5.08 8.47 -7.71
C PHE A 82 6.36 7.97 -8.38
N TYR A 83 7.42 7.77 -7.61
CA TYR A 83 8.59 7.01 -8.05
C TYR A 83 8.92 5.95 -6.99
N TYR A 84 9.75 5.00 -7.34
CA TYR A 84 10.22 3.99 -6.42
C TYR A 84 11.72 3.78 -6.61
N ASP A 85 12.48 3.97 -5.55
CA ASP A 85 13.90 3.69 -5.55
C ASP A 85 14.13 2.20 -5.29
N ILE A 86 14.76 1.54 -6.26
CA ILE A 86 14.99 0.10 -6.26
C ILE A 86 16.48 -0.15 -6.49
N ASP A 87 17.11 -0.82 -5.56
CA ASP A 87 18.49 -1.28 -5.70
C ASP A 87 18.49 -2.68 -6.29
N CYS A 88 18.98 -2.79 -7.53
CA CYS A 88 19.11 -4.03 -8.28
C CYS A 88 20.57 -4.24 -8.68
N GLU A 89 21.01 -5.50 -8.78
CA GLU A 89 22.36 -5.85 -9.27
C GLU A 89 22.64 -5.29 -10.66
N GLU A 90 21.61 -5.29 -11.53
CA GLU A 90 21.64 -4.69 -12.86
C GLU A 90 20.55 -3.63 -13.01
N SER A 91 20.84 -2.58 -13.76
CA SER A 91 19.85 -1.52 -14.05
C SER A 91 18.67 -2.07 -14.85
N LEU A 92 17.45 -1.73 -14.41
CA LEU A 92 16.24 -2.13 -15.11
C LEU A 92 16.15 -1.50 -16.50
N SER A 93 15.88 -2.32 -17.50
CA SER A 93 15.68 -1.93 -18.90
C SER A 93 14.21 -1.63 -19.20
N LEU A 94 13.94 -1.10 -20.40
CA LEU A 94 12.56 -0.89 -20.87
C LEU A 94 11.78 -2.22 -21.04
N ASP A 95 12.46 -3.33 -21.31
CA ASP A 95 11.81 -4.65 -21.43
C ASP A 95 11.50 -5.23 -20.05
N ASP A 96 12.33 -4.94 -19.05
CA ASP A 96 12.01 -5.26 -17.65
C ASP A 96 10.76 -4.51 -17.18
N LEU A 97 10.58 -3.25 -17.56
CA LEU A 97 9.36 -2.49 -17.22
C LEU A 97 8.10 -3.16 -17.79
N LYS A 98 8.15 -3.69 -19.02
CA LYS A 98 7.03 -4.44 -19.62
C LYS A 98 6.74 -5.74 -18.84
N THR A 99 7.81 -6.40 -18.39
CA THR A 99 7.70 -7.62 -17.59
C THR A 99 7.08 -7.34 -16.22
N ILE A 100 7.52 -6.25 -15.58
CA ILE A 100 6.94 -5.77 -14.31
C ILE A 100 5.47 -5.39 -14.50
N GLU A 101 5.12 -4.67 -15.57
CA GLU A 101 3.72 -4.30 -15.87
C GLU A 101 2.83 -5.55 -16.04
N LYS A 102 3.31 -6.56 -16.77
CA LYS A 102 2.59 -7.82 -16.90
C LYS A 102 2.38 -8.50 -15.54
N LYS A 103 3.44 -8.55 -14.73
CA LYS A 103 3.38 -9.14 -13.38
C LYS A 103 2.39 -8.42 -12.47
N ILE A 104 2.34 -7.09 -12.54
CA ILE A 104 1.35 -6.29 -11.81
C ILE A 104 -0.08 -6.69 -12.23
N LYS A 105 -0.35 -6.83 -13.53
CA LYS A 105 -1.66 -7.27 -14.02
C LYS A 105 -2.05 -8.65 -13.50
N ASP A 106 -1.08 -9.58 -13.42
CA ASP A 106 -1.30 -10.92 -12.86
C ASP A 106 -1.62 -10.83 -11.35
N LEU A 107 -0.88 -10.03 -10.59
CA LEU A 107 -1.14 -9.80 -9.17
C LEU A 107 -2.52 -9.18 -8.92
N VAL A 108 -2.90 -8.16 -9.66
CA VAL A 108 -4.25 -7.56 -9.59
C VAL A 108 -5.34 -8.59 -9.89
N SER A 109 -5.12 -9.42 -10.91
CA SER A 109 -6.09 -10.44 -11.31
C SER A 109 -6.24 -11.56 -10.28
N SER A 110 -5.22 -11.83 -9.46
CA SER A 110 -5.27 -12.87 -8.43
C SER A 110 -6.14 -12.49 -7.23
N ASN A 111 -6.50 -11.21 -7.09
CA ASN A 111 -7.42 -10.68 -6.07
C ASN A 111 -7.11 -11.17 -4.65
N TYR A 112 -5.83 -11.14 -4.25
CA TYR A 112 -5.43 -11.54 -2.90
C TYR A 112 -5.73 -10.45 -1.88
N ASP A 113 -5.88 -10.87 -0.63
CA ASP A 113 -6.08 -9.94 0.48
C ASP A 113 -4.77 -9.29 0.89
N VAL A 114 -4.80 -7.97 1.09
CA VAL A 114 -3.72 -7.22 1.72
C VAL A 114 -4.03 -7.07 3.21
N VAL A 115 -3.17 -7.61 4.05
CA VAL A 115 -3.36 -7.59 5.50
C VAL A 115 -2.54 -6.46 6.12
N ARG A 116 -3.22 -5.50 6.75
CA ARG A 116 -2.60 -4.43 7.53
C ARG A 116 -2.40 -4.88 8.97
N LYS A 117 -1.18 -4.68 9.50
CA LYS A 117 -0.87 -4.87 10.93
C LYS A 117 -0.17 -3.64 11.46
N VAL A 118 -0.63 -3.17 12.62
CA VAL A 118 0.06 -2.10 13.36
C VAL A 118 1.02 -2.78 14.33
N VAL A 119 2.26 -2.37 14.31
CA VAL A 119 3.36 -2.97 15.07
C VAL A 119 4.24 -1.88 15.68
N THR A 120 5.02 -2.22 16.67
CA THR A 120 6.08 -1.36 17.22
C THR A 120 7.27 -1.27 16.26
N ALA A 121 8.11 -0.24 16.40
CA ALA A 121 9.36 -0.09 15.64
C ALA A 121 10.27 -1.34 15.79
N LYS A 122 10.35 -1.91 16.99
CA LYS A 122 11.12 -3.13 17.25
C LYS A 122 10.62 -4.34 16.46
N GLU A 123 9.31 -4.54 16.40
CA GLU A 123 8.69 -5.64 15.64
C GLU A 123 8.89 -5.42 14.13
N ALA A 124 8.69 -4.19 13.63
CA ALA A 124 8.93 -3.85 12.23
C ALA A 124 10.39 -4.10 11.84
N LEU A 125 11.33 -3.68 12.69
CA LEU A 125 12.76 -3.91 12.46
C LEU A 125 13.09 -5.41 12.37
N SER A 126 12.51 -6.23 13.24
CA SER A 126 12.70 -7.68 13.22
C SER A 126 12.21 -8.30 11.90
N VAL A 127 11.04 -7.86 11.41
CA VAL A 127 10.50 -8.30 10.12
C VAL A 127 11.43 -7.95 8.96
N PHE A 128 12.00 -6.74 8.93
CA PHE A 128 12.87 -6.32 7.83
C PHE A 128 14.29 -6.88 7.92
N ILE A 129 14.77 -7.25 9.12
CA ILE A 129 16.02 -8.01 9.28
C ILE A 129 15.83 -9.43 8.70
N GLU A 130 14.77 -10.14 9.07
CA GLU A 130 14.47 -11.48 8.56
C GLU A 130 14.33 -11.52 7.03
N ARG A 131 13.83 -10.43 6.44
CA ARG A 131 13.60 -10.29 4.99
C ARG A 131 14.78 -9.72 4.22
N ASP A 132 15.88 -9.40 4.90
CA ASP A 132 17.06 -8.76 4.29
C ASP A 132 16.71 -7.49 3.50
N GLU A 133 15.96 -6.58 4.14
CA GLU A 133 15.56 -5.29 3.60
C GLU A 133 16.31 -4.13 4.31
N PRO A 134 17.58 -3.87 3.96
CA PRO A 134 18.44 -2.94 4.71
C PRO A 134 17.92 -1.51 4.71
N TYR A 135 17.40 -1.01 3.60
CA TYR A 135 16.88 0.37 3.52
C TYR A 135 15.67 0.58 4.43
N LYS A 136 14.77 -0.41 4.51
CA LYS A 136 13.63 -0.36 5.42
C LYS A 136 14.05 -0.46 6.89
N GLN A 137 15.11 -1.21 7.18
CA GLN A 137 15.70 -1.25 8.52
C GLN A 137 16.24 0.12 8.95
N GLU A 138 16.89 0.86 8.03
CA GLU A 138 17.39 2.21 8.31
C GLU A 138 16.24 3.17 8.58
N ILE A 139 15.20 3.16 7.75
CA ILE A 139 14.03 4.00 7.94
C ILE A 139 13.36 3.71 9.30
N VAL A 140 13.17 2.45 9.66
CA VAL A 140 12.55 2.07 10.95
C VAL A 140 13.37 2.60 12.14
N LYS A 141 14.71 2.60 12.06
CA LYS A 141 15.58 3.12 13.13
C LYS A 141 15.47 4.63 13.35
N GLU A 142 14.99 5.37 12.34
CA GLU A 142 14.77 6.82 12.44
C GLU A 142 13.39 7.17 13.04
N ILE A 143 12.50 6.18 13.15
CA ILE A 143 11.15 6.36 13.71
C ILE A 143 11.23 6.32 15.23
N PRO A 144 10.61 7.28 15.96
CA PRO A 144 10.52 7.24 17.41
C PRO A 144 9.90 5.93 17.94
N ASP A 145 10.40 5.42 19.06
CA ASP A 145 9.97 4.13 19.63
C ASP A 145 8.50 4.09 20.04
N ASP A 146 7.88 5.25 20.27
CA ASP A 146 6.48 5.43 20.65
C ASP A 146 5.53 5.57 19.44
N GLU A 147 6.05 5.64 18.23
CA GLU A 147 5.25 5.67 17.01
C GLU A 147 4.84 4.27 16.56
N GLU A 148 3.60 4.16 16.10
CA GLU A 148 3.05 2.95 15.52
C GLU A 148 3.38 2.88 14.02
N ILE A 149 3.88 1.72 13.57
CA ILE A 149 4.20 1.46 12.17
C ILE A 149 3.16 0.52 11.59
N ALA A 150 2.58 0.90 10.45
CA ALA A 150 1.70 0.01 9.71
C ALA A 150 2.51 -0.84 8.71
N LEU A 151 2.47 -2.15 8.89
CA LEU A 151 2.99 -3.12 7.93
C LEU A 151 1.84 -3.65 7.06
N TYR A 152 2.10 -3.76 5.76
CA TYR A 152 1.18 -4.27 4.76
C TYR A 152 1.72 -5.54 4.14
N PHE A 153 1.01 -6.62 4.35
CA PHE A 153 1.36 -7.96 3.88
C PHE A 153 0.63 -8.24 2.55
N HIS A 154 1.40 -8.26 1.49
CA HIS A 154 0.98 -8.63 0.14
C HIS A 154 1.45 -10.06 -0.15
N GLN A 155 0.75 -11.05 0.39
CA GLN A 155 1.22 -12.45 0.37
C GLN A 155 2.61 -12.57 1.04
N GLU A 156 3.64 -12.97 0.26
CA GLU A 156 5.03 -13.07 0.74
C GLU A 156 5.75 -11.72 0.83
N TYR A 157 5.28 -10.68 0.16
CA TYR A 157 5.89 -9.35 0.22
C TYR A 157 5.34 -8.56 1.41
N VAL A 158 6.22 -7.85 2.10
CA VAL A 158 5.84 -6.95 3.19
C VAL A 158 6.41 -5.57 2.94
N ASP A 159 5.54 -4.59 3.03
CA ASP A 159 5.94 -3.19 2.97
C ASP A 159 5.51 -2.44 4.22
N MET A 160 6.08 -1.26 4.44
CA MET A 160 5.70 -0.38 5.52
C MET A 160 5.20 0.95 4.98
N CYS A 161 4.28 1.55 5.70
CA CYS A 161 3.79 2.87 5.39
C CYS A 161 3.68 3.70 6.66
N LEU A 162 4.23 4.91 6.60
CA LEU A 162 4.11 5.91 7.67
C LEU A 162 2.82 6.72 7.51
N SER A 163 2.16 6.67 6.35
CA SER A 163 0.85 7.27 6.14
C SER A 163 -0.28 6.31 6.50
N LEU A 164 -1.34 6.83 7.10
CA LEU A 164 -2.42 6.05 7.71
C LEU A 164 -3.36 5.33 6.72
N ILE A 165 -3.07 5.32 5.38
CA ILE A 165 -4.10 4.95 4.43
C ILE A 165 -3.57 4.01 3.36
N HIS A 166 -4.22 2.86 3.29
CA HIS A 166 -4.01 1.84 2.29
C HIS A 166 -5.32 1.25 1.79
N ILE A 167 -5.32 0.87 0.52
CA ILE A 167 -6.39 0.04 -0.04
C ILE A 167 -6.12 -1.40 0.37
N SER A 168 -7.07 -2.01 1.05
CA SER A 168 -6.97 -3.40 1.55
C SER A 168 -7.11 -4.48 0.47
N GLU A 169 -7.42 -4.10 -0.79
CA GLU A 169 -7.68 -5.05 -1.89
C GLU A 169 -7.10 -4.55 -3.23
N PRO A 170 -6.14 -5.29 -3.84
CA PRO A 170 -5.53 -4.90 -5.13
C PRO A 170 -6.52 -4.76 -6.27
N THR A 171 -7.63 -5.50 -6.25
CA THR A 171 -8.68 -5.43 -7.29
C THR A 171 -9.35 -4.07 -7.41
N ARG A 172 -9.29 -3.23 -6.38
CA ARG A 172 -9.79 -1.85 -6.45
C ARG A 172 -8.92 -0.95 -7.31
N LEU A 173 -7.70 -1.40 -7.61
CA LEU A 173 -6.76 -0.76 -8.53
C LEU A 173 -7.05 -1.13 -10.00
N SER A 174 -7.86 -2.18 -10.25
CA SER A 174 -8.24 -2.57 -11.61
C SER A 174 -9.14 -1.50 -12.23
N GLY A 175 -8.65 -0.89 -13.32
CA GLY A 175 -9.36 0.17 -14.05
C GLY A 175 -8.69 1.54 -13.96
N ILE A 176 -7.40 1.56 -13.64
CA ILE A 176 -6.50 2.71 -13.85
C ILE A 176 -5.76 2.54 -15.17
#